data_41647845f47516ea0abbda05f2030ae2
#
_entry.id   41647845f47516ea0abbda05f2030ae2
#
_cell.length_a   1.000
_cell.length_b   1.000
_cell.length_c   1.000
_cell.angle_alpha   90.00
_cell.angle_beta   90.00
_cell.angle_gamma   90.00
#
_symmetry.space_group_name_H-M   'P 1'
#
loop_
_entity.id
_entity.type
_entity.pdbx_description
1 polymer ?
#
loop_
_entity_poly.entity_id
_entity_poly.type
_entity_poly.pdbx_seq_one_letter_code
_entity_poly.pdbx_strand_id
1 'polypeptide(L)'
;RVVWSEQVSPPSRDDPEARLYYGPHPDLVKYDSYPTTSIQNRFSVQQLRTSSVFNVDDDVRIPCTSLLRGHAAWKANRDVLVGFSPRLHRWNPTKLQHEYICHGFFGDFGFRRGIEFSIILTKAAFCKAEYLQMYDEAVPAQAKLYIDELKNCEDIAMQILIASVSRKPPVYVPVPMWYYWVAKWRGYGVAGISKKNGHLDVRGRCVTDLSRMIADRKDASLIDQTPLIFTSLIPWAAGEKLR
;
A
#
# COMPACT_ATOMS: atom_id res chain seq x y z
N ARG A 1 -13.71 -8.33 -1.34
CA ARG A 1 -13.28 -8.76 -2.68
C ARG A 1 -11.95 -9.49 -2.58
N VAL A 2 -11.76 -10.56 -3.32
CA VAL A 2 -10.50 -11.27 -3.49
C VAL A 2 -10.10 -11.11 -4.95
N VAL A 3 -8.91 -10.56 -5.18
CA VAL A 3 -8.34 -10.44 -6.53
C VAL A 3 -7.68 -11.78 -6.86
N TRP A 4 -8.18 -12.44 -7.88
CA TRP A 4 -7.73 -13.75 -8.33
C TRP A 4 -7.04 -13.61 -9.68
N SER A 5 -5.73 -13.71 -9.67
CA SER A 5 -4.88 -13.56 -10.86
C SER A 5 -4.21 -14.86 -11.29
N GLU A 6 -4.79 -16.00 -10.91
CA GLU A 6 -4.31 -17.32 -11.26
C GLU A 6 -4.92 -17.78 -12.60
N GLN A 7 -4.23 -18.69 -13.29
CA GLN A 7 -4.70 -19.25 -14.56
C GLN A 7 -5.86 -20.26 -14.38
N VAL A 8 -6.06 -20.75 -13.16
CA VAL A 8 -7.16 -21.65 -12.82
C VAL A 8 -8.34 -20.84 -12.28
N SER A 9 -9.55 -21.39 -12.41
CA SER A 9 -10.73 -20.76 -11.84
C SER A 9 -10.64 -20.62 -10.33
N PRO A 10 -11.21 -19.55 -9.74
CA PRO A 10 -11.31 -19.44 -8.31
C PRO A 10 -12.12 -20.59 -7.71
N PRO A 11 -11.91 -20.94 -6.42
CA PRO A 11 -12.65 -22.02 -5.77
C PRO A 11 -14.15 -21.81 -5.86
N SER A 12 -14.90 -22.90 -6.10
CA SER A 12 -16.37 -22.87 -6.04
C SER A 12 -16.84 -22.77 -4.60
N ARG A 13 -18.00 -22.14 -4.39
CA ARG A 13 -18.67 -22.13 -3.08
C ARG A 13 -19.16 -23.52 -2.67
N ASP A 14 -19.41 -24.38 -3.65
CA ASP A 14 -19.88 -25.76 -3.46
C ASP A 14 -18.73 -26.74 -3.21
N ASP A 15 -17.48 -26.26 -3.22
CA ASP A 15 -16.31 -27.05 -2.91
C ASP A 15 -16.35 -27.52 -1.43
N PRO A 16 -16.07 -28.79 -1.13
CA PRO A 16 -15.99 -29.28 0.25
C PRO A 16 -15.02 -28.50 1.13
N GLU A 17 -13.97 -27.94 0.53
CA GLU A 17 -12.98 -27.10 1.20
C GLU A 17 -13.32 -25.59 1.14
N ALA A 18 -14.50 -25.23 0.68
CA ALA A 18 -14.90 -23.83 0.51
C ALA A 18 -14.66 -22.94 1.75
N ARG A 19 -14.78 -23.51 2.95
CA ARG A 19 -14.49 -22.79 4.21
C ARG A 19 -13.08 -22.23 4.29
N LEU A 20 -12.10 -22.87 3.65
CA LEU A 20 -10.71 -22.40 3.63
C LEU A 20 -10.57 -21.11 2.83
N TYR A 21 -11.39 -20.92 1.78
CA TYR A 21 -11.33 -19.83 0.82
C TYR A 21 -12.34 -18.72 1.11
N TYR A 22 -13.51 -19.09 1.62
CA TYR A 22 -14.62 -18.15 1.87
C TYR A 22 -14.79 -17.78 3.34
N GLY A 23 -14.15 -18.52 4.24
CA GLY A 23 -14.28 -18.31 5.68
C GLY A 23 -15.70 -18.58 6.22
N PRO A 24 -16.04 -18.02 7.39
CA PRO A 24 -17.33 -18.27 8.04
C PRO A 24 -18.52 -17.51 7.38
N HIS A 25 -18.27 -16.56 6.50
CA HIS A 25 -19.27 -15.71 5.86
C HIS A 25 -19.11 -15.70 4.34
N PRO A 26 -19.40 -16.82 3.63
CA PRO A 26 -19.14 -16.95 2.21
C PRO A 26 -19.91 -15.93 1.35
N ASP A 27 -21.06 -15.46 1.82
CA ASP A 27 -21.88 -14.46 1.09
C ASP A 27 -21.21 -13.08 1.02
N LEU A 28 -20.29 -12.80 1.93
CA LEU A 28 -19.54 -11.55 1.97
C LEU A 28 -18.30 -11.58 1.08
N VAL A 29 -17.90 -12.76 0.59
CA VAL A 29 -16.69 -12.92 -0.22
C VAL A 29 -17.07 -12.98 -1.71
N LYS A 30 -16.40 -12.17 -2.52
CA LYS A 30 -16.52 -12.17 -3.97
C LYS A 30 -15.11 -12.20 -4.57
N TYR A 31 -14.90 -13.15 -5.48
CA TYR A 31 -13.69 -13.25 -6.29
C TYR A 31 -13.83 -12.42 -7.56
N ASP A 32 -12.79 -11.68 -7.90
CA ASP A 32 -12.62 -10.97 -9.16
C ASP A 32 -11.48 -11.62 -9.92
N SER A 33 -11.80 -12.35 -10.98
CA SER A 33 -10.82 -13.06 -11.79
C SER A 33 -10.28 -12.16 -12.89
N TYR A 34 -8.97 -12.22 -13.08
CA TYR A 34 -8.26 -11.46 -14.10
C TYR A 34 -7.48 -12.42 -15.02
N PRO A 35 -7.45 -12.15 -16.33
CA PRO A 35 -6.73 -12.99 -17.30
C PRO A 35 -5.21 -12.84 -17.23
N THR A 36 -4.74 -11.84 -16.51
CA THR A 36 -3.30 -11.51 -16.36
C THR A 36 -2.84 -11.72 -14.94
N THR A 37 -1.56 -12.01 -14.77
CA THR A 37 -0.89 -12.12 -13.46
C THR A 37 -0.32 -10.77 -12.98
N SER A 38 -0.85 -9.65 -13.48
CA SER A 38 -0.41 -8.33 -13.07
C SER A 38 -0.70 -8.07 -11.60
N ILE A 39 0.31 -7.59 -10.88
CA ILE A 39 0.16 -7.16 -9.48
C ILE A 39 -0.74 -5.93 -9.34
N GLN A 40 -0.99 -5.22 -10.44
CA GLN A 40 -1.85 -4.03 -10.49
C GLN A 40 -3.34 -4.40 -10.49
N ASN A 41 -3.71 -5.67 -10.77
CA ASN A 41 -5.10 -6.15 -10.72
C ASN A 41 -5.78 -5.84 -9.38
N ARG A 42 -5.00 -5.70 -8.30
CA ARG A 42 -5.50 -5.28 -6.98
C ARG A 42 -6.19 -3.91 -6.97
N PHE A 43 -5.91 -3.07 -7.96
CA PHE A 43 -6.52 -1.74 -8.10
C PHE A 43 -7.62 -1.70 -9.17
N SER A 44 -7.77 -2.74 -9.98
CA SER A 44 -8.78 -2.80 -11.05
C SER A 44 -10.15 -3.31 -10.56
N VAL A 45 -10.37 -3.36 -9.25
CA VAL A 45 -11.63 -3.83 -8.64
C VAL A 45 -12.75 -2.82 -8.89
N GLN A 46 -13.80 -3.25 -9.59
CA GLN A 46 -14.93 -2.41 -9.96
C GLN A 46 -16.17 -2.67 -9.08
N GLN A 47 -17.19 -1.81 -9.25
CA GLN A 47 -18.50 -1.94 -8.57
C GLN A 47 -18.37 -2.01 -7.04
N LEU A 48 -17.54 -1.15 -6.49
CA LEU A 48 -17.40 -1.01 -5.04
C LEU A 48 -18.65 -0.32 -4.47
N ARG A 49 -19.16 -0.85 -3.35
CA ARG A 49 -20.37 -0.33 -2.68
C ARG A 49 -20.06 0.69 -1.59
N THR A 50 -18.79 0.87 -1.26
CA THR A 50 -18.33 1.70 -0.15
C THR A 50 -17.42 2.81 -0.67
N SER A 51 -17.39 3.94 0.02
CA SER A 51 -16.49 5.06 -0.30
C SER A 51 -15.04 4.80 0.09
N SER A 52 -14.77 3.77 0.90
CA SER A 52 -13.43 3.35 1.30
C SER A 52 -13.14 1.92 0.90
N VAL A 53 -11.88 1.66 0.63
CA VAL A 53 -11.33 0.33 0.41
C VAL A 53 -10.20 0.10 1.39
N PHE A 54 -10.12 -1.09 1.95
CA PHE A 54 -8.97 -1.58 2.66
C PHE A 54 -8.26 -2.61 1.79
N ASN A 55 -7.13 -2.23 1.23
CA ASN A 55 -6.25 -3.17 0.54
C ASN A 55 -5.45 -3.94 1.57
N VAL A 56 -5.35 -5.26 1.37
CA VAL A 56 -4.55 -6.14 2.24
C VAL A 56 -3.95 -7.26 1.41
N ASP A 57 -2.67 -7.57 1.64
CA ASP A 57 -2.01 -8.73 1.06
C ASP A 57 -2.41 -10.00 1.81
N ASP A 58 -2.37 -11.13 1.14
CA ASP A 58 -2.79 -12.44 1.65
C ASP A 58 -1.92 -12.94 2.82
N ASP A 59 -0.67 -12.49 2.89
CA ASP A 59 0.27 -12.80 3.97
C ASP A 59 0.24 -11.81 5.14
N VAL A 60 -0.63 -10.79 5.07
CA VAL A 60 -0.74 -9.74 6.09
C VAL A 60 -1.95 -9.96 6.99
N ARG A 61 -1.73 -9.85 8.29
CA ARG A 61 -2.80 -9.84 9.30
C ARG A 61 -2.71 -8.58 10.12
N ILE A 62 -3.86 -8.00 10.41
CA ILE A 62 -3.97 -6.79 11.23
C ILE A 62 -4.96 -7.07 12.37
N PRO A 63 -4.63 -6.74 13.64
CA PRO A 63 -5.58 -6.89 14.74
C PRO A 63 -6.85 -6.07 14.50
N CYS A 64 -8.00 -6.60 14.85
CA CYS A 64 -9.28 -5.91 14.68
C CYS A 64 -9.27 -4.51 15.31
N THR A 65 -8.67 -4.35 16.48
CA THR A 65 -8.56 -3.04 17.16
C THR A 65 -7.70 -2.05 16.37
N SER A 66 -6.63 -2.52 15.70
CA SER A 66 -5.80 -1.68 14.83
C SER A 66 -6.54 -1.35 13.54
N LEU A 67 -7.29 -2.30 12.98
CA LEU A 67 -8.12 -2.09 11.79
C LEU A 67 -9.19 -1.01 12.05
N LEU A 68 -9.87 -1.08 13.18
CA LEU A 68 -10.86 -0.06 13.59
C LEU A 68 -10.22 1.32 13.76
N ARG A 69 -9.03 1.39 14.38
CA ARG A 69 -8.27 2.64 14.48
C ARG A 69 -7.84 3.16 13.11
N GLY A 70 -7.37 2.29 12.22
CA GLY A 70 -7.02 2.66 10.85
C GLY A 70 -8.21 3.24 10.09
N HIS A 71 -9.37 2.62 10.20
CA HIS A 71 -10.59 3.13 9.57
C HIS A 71 -11.03 4.47 10.16
N ALA A 72 -10.95 4.66 11.50
CA ALA A 72 -11.25 5.94 12.14
C ALA A 72 -10.28 7.05 11.68
N ALA A 73 -8.97 6.73 11.61
CA ALA A 73 -7.96 7.66 11.10
C ALA A 73 -8.23 8.01 9.62
N TRP A 74 -8.64 7.03 8.79
CA TRP A 74 -9.01 7.30 7.41
C TRP A 74 -10.26 8.19 7.31
N LYS A 75 -11.28 7.98 8.13
CA LYS A 75 -12.46 8.87 8.15
C LYS A 75 -12.10 10.33 8.42
N ALA A 76 -11.07 10.57 9.21
CA ALA A 76 -10.55 11.90 9.48
C ALA A 76 -9.62 12.44 8.38
N ASN A 77 -9.09 11.56 7.50
CA ASN A 77 -8.10 11.89 6.48
C ASN A 77 -8.44 11.20 5.14
N ARG A 78 -9.65 11.43 4.63
CA ARG A 78 -10.22 10.67 3.50
C ARG A 78 -9.44 10.78 2.20
N ASP A 79 -8.69 11.85 2.01
CA ASP A 79 -8.02 12.17 0.75
C ASP A 79 -6.63 11.53 0.60
N VAL A 80 -6.18 10.76 1.60
CA VAL A 80 -4.84 10.18 1.58
C VAL A 80 -4.85 8.68 1.87
N LEU A 81 -3.71 8.01 1.63
CA LEU A 81 -3.48 6.67 2.12
C LEU A 81 -3.32 6.68 3.64
N VAL A 82 -4.05 5.79 4.31
CA VAL A 82 -3.93 5.56 5.76
C VAL A 82 -3.63 4.09 6.00
N GLY A 83 -2.48 3.77 6.53
CA GLY A 83 -2.10 2.36 6.63
C GLY A 83 -1.03 2.05 7.66
N PHE A 84 -0.56 0.81 7.62
CA PHE A 84 0.18 0.18 8.70
C PHE A 84 1.65 -0.10 8.38
N SER A 85 2.10 0.17 7.15
CA SER A 85 3.46 -0.14 6.69
C SER A 85 4.14 1.08 6.10
N PRO A 86 4.83 1.89 6.94
CA PRO A 86 5.48 3.11 6.51
C PRO A 86 6.83 2.81 5.83
N ARG A 87 7.19 3.66 4.88
CA ARG A 87 8.49 3.70 4.20
C ARG A 87 8.91 5.15 4.03
N LEU A 88 10.21 5.36 3.83
CA LEU A 88 10.77 6.67 3.56
C LEU A 88 11.50 6.65 2.22
N HIS A 89 11.46 7.76 1.50
CA HIS A 89 12.36 8.01 0.39
C HIS A 89 13.15 9.29 0.64
N ARG A 90 14.36 9.35 0.09
CA ARG A 90 15.20 10.55 0.12
C ARG A 90 15.88 10.71 -1.22
N TRP A 91 16.00 11.93 -1.70
CA TRP A 91 16.78 12.22 -2.89
C TRP A 91 18.27 12.04 -2.60
N ASN A 92 18.95 11.27 -3.45
CA ASN A 92 20.41 11.13 -3.43
C ASN A 92 21.02 11.88 -4.61
N PRO A 93 21.65 13.03 -4.39
CA PRO A 93 22.19 13.85 -5.48
C PRO A 93 23.39 13.19 -6.18
N THR A 94 24.11 12.31 -5.51
CA THR A 94 25.24 11.59 -6.10
C THR A 94 24.77 10.53 -7.09
N LYS A 95 23.67 9.85 -6.78
CA LYS A 95 23.09 8.82 -7.66
C LYS A 95 22.06 9.39 -8.64
N LEU A 96 21.66 10.65 -8.51
CA LEU A 96 20.59 11.30 -9.27
C LEU A 96 19.27 10.49 -9.24
N GLN A 97 18.97 9.86 -8.12
CA GLN A 97 17.78 9.06 -7.90
C GLN A 97 17.37 9.07 -6.43
N HIS A 98 16.13 8.67 -6.16
CA HIS A 98 15.67 8.47 -4.79
C HIS A 98 16.26 7.18 -4.20
N GLU A 99 16.57 7.23 -2.91
CA GLU A 99 16.80 6.06 -2.08
C GLU A 99 15.50 5.67 -1.40
N TYR A 100 15.20 4.39 -1.40
CA TYR A 100 14.06 3.82 -0.70
C TYR A 100 14.51 3.21 0.61
N ILE A 101 13.98 3.70 1.71
CA ILE A 101 14.44 3.35 3.05
C ILE A 101 13.34 2.54 3.75
N CYS A 102 13.72 1.32 4.15
CA CYS A 102 12.96 0.48 5.04
C CYS A 102 13.50 0.68 6.46
N HIS A 103 12.65 1.11 7.38
CA HIS A 103 13.08 1.39 8.75
C HIS A 103 13.45 0.13 9.56
N GLY A 104 13.36 -1.03 8.93
CA GLY A 104 13.60 -2.31 9.57
C GLY A 104 12.55 -2.64 10.63
N PHE A 105 12.81 -3.71 11.34
CA PHE A 105 11.89 -4.27 12.33
C PHE A 105 11.32 -3.26 13.34
N PHE A 106 12.18 -2.44 13.93
CA PHE A 106 11.76 -1.48 14.96
C PHE A 106 11.11 -0.23 14.40
N GLY A 107 11.36 0.11 13.16
CA GLY A 107 10.78 1.27 12.50
C GLY A 107 9.42 0.99 11.90
N ASP A 108 9.21 -0.20 11.33
CA ASP A 108 7.94 -0.59 10.71
C ASP A 108 6.79 -0.71 11.72
N PHE A 109 7.09 -0.80 13.03
CA PHE A 109 6.11 -1.08 14.08
C PHE A 109 5.96 0.02 15.15
N GLY A 110 6.42 1.23 14.83
CA GLY A 110 6.11 2.40 15.66
C GLY A 110 6.81 2.47 17.01
N PHE A 111 7.91 1.75 17.20
CA PHE A 111 8.72 1.83 18.42
C PHE A 111 9.40 3.16 18.65
N ARG A 112 9.66 3.90 17.58
CA ARG A 112 10.23 5.23 17.66
C ARG A 112 9.14 6.26 17.49
N ARG A 113 8.85 7.03 18.52
CA ARG A 113 8.12 8.29 18.39
C ARG A 113 8.87 9.16 17.38
N GLY A 114 8.19 9.70 16.38
CA GLY A 114 8.79 10.61 15.40
C GLY A 114 9.51 9.92 14.23
N ILE A 115 9.04 8.76 13.79
CA ILE A 115 9.54 8.15 12.54
C ILE A 115 9.14 9.03 11.37
N GLU A 116 10.14 9.45 10.59
CA GLU A 116 9.92 10.05 9.29
C GLU A 116 9.43 8.99 8.31
N PHE A 117 8.37 9.28 7.61
CA PHE A 117 7.89 8.45 6.51
C PHE A 117 7.27 9.32 5.42
N SER A 118 7.22 8.79 4.23
CA SER A 118 6.66 9.48 3.07
C SER A 118 5.78 8.57 2.19
N ILE A 119 5.87 7.27 2.41
CA ILE A 119 5.13 6.25 1.67
C ILE A 119 4.42 5.34 2.67
N ILE A 120 3.18 4.99 2.38
CA ILE A 120 2.45 3.91 3.03
C ILE A 120 2.22 2.82 1.99
N LEU A 121 2.64 1.59 2.29
CA LEU A 121 2.43 0.46 1.39
C LEU A 121 0.97 0.03 1.37
N THR A 122 0.44 -0.23 0.19
CA THR A 122 -0.94 -0.69 0.00
C THR A 122 -1.19 -2.11 0.48
N LYS A 123 -0.15 -2.83 0.89
CA LYS A 123 -0.29 -4.17 1.47
C LYS A 123 -1.15 -4.23 2.74
N ALA A 124 -1.41 -3.11 3.38
CA ALA A 124 -2.39 -2.93 4.47
C ALA A 124 -2.71 -1.45 4.60
N ALA A 125 -3.63 -0.94 3.79
CA ALA A 125 -3.96 0.48 3.77
C ALA A 125 -5.39 0.77 3.35
N PHE A 126 -5.98 1.81 3.94
CA PHE A 126 -7.24 2.41 3.54
C PHE A 126 -7.00 3.50 2.51
N CYS A 127 -7.87 3.58 1.52
CA CYS A 127 -7.97 4.69 0.58
C CYS A 127 -9.41 4.93 0.14
N LYS A 128 -9.67 6.00 -0.60
CA LYS A 128 -10.96 6.18 -1.29
C LYS A 128 -11.12 5.12 -2.38
N ALA A 129 -12.35 4.63 -2.53
CA ALA A 129 -12.70 3.70 -3.62
C ALA A 129 -12.44 4.31 -5.01
N GLU A 130 -12.69 5.61 -5.17
CA GLU A 130 -12.47 6.34 -6.42
C GLU A 130 -11.00 6.36 -6.87
N TYR A 131 -10.03 6.21 -5.96
CA TYR A 131 -8.61 6.14 -6.33
C TYR A 131 -8.25 4.86 -7.09
N LEU A 132 -9.02 3.78 -6.91
CA LEU A 132 -8.81 2.56 -7.69
C LEU A 132 -9.19 2.82 -9.17
N GLN A 133 -10.33 3.45 -9.41
CA GLN A 133 -10.73 3.85 -10.76
C GLN A 133 -9.75 4.87 -11.36
N MET A 134 -9.37 5.87 -10.56
CA MET A 134 -8.41 6.88 -10.98
C MET A 134 -7.04 6.26 -11.34
N TYR A 135 -6.61 5.19 -10.66
CA TYR A 135 -5.39 4.48 -11.00
C TYR A 135 -5.45 3.90 -12.41
N ASP A 136 -6.57 3.32 -12.78
CA ASP A 136 -6.77 2.78 -14.13
C ASP A 136 -6.80 3.87 -15.20
N GLU A 137 -7.39 5.02 -14.92
CA GLU A 137 -7.59 6.10 -15.88
C GLU A 137 -6.37 7.03 -15.99
N ALA A 138 -5.74 7.37 -14.87
CA ALA A 138 -4.74 8.43 -14.81
C ALA A 138 -3.28 7.94 -14.80
N VAL A 139 -3.02 6.70 -14.37
CA VAL A 139 -1.65 6.16 -14.44
C VAL A 139 -1.30 5.82 -15.90
N PRO A 140 -0.26 6.44 -16.47
CA PRO A 140 0.10 6.24 -17.87
C PRO A 140 0.39 4.78 -18.21
N ALA A 141 0.05 4.34 -19.42
CA ALA A 141 0.30 2.98 -19.89
C ALA A 141 1.79 2.59 -19.78
N GLN A 142 2.70 3.52 -20.03
CA GLN A 142 4.14 3.28 -19.87
C GLN A 142 4.52 2.97 -18.42
N ALA A 143 3.92 3.66 -17.44
CA ALA A 143 4.16 3.39 -16.02
C ALA A 143 3.60 2.02 -15.62
N LYS A 144 2.42 1.65 -16.15
CA LYS A 144 1.83 0.32 -15.92
C LYS A 144 2.68 -0.80 -16.49
N LEU A 145 3.18 -0.65 -17.72
CA LEU A 145 4.11 -1.62 -18.32
C LEU A 145 5.40 -1.76 -17.50
N TYR A 146 5.99 -0.66 -17.08
CA TYR A 146 7.18 -0.64 -16.23
C TYR A 146 6.97 -1.41 -14.91
N ILE A 147 5.81 -1.24 -14.27
CA ILE A 147 5.43 -1.95 -13.04
C ILE A 147 5.29 -3.45 -13.31
N ASP A 148 4.63 -3.83 -14.41
CA ASP A 148 4.40 -5.23 -14.76
C ASP A 148 5.68 -5.98 -15.15
N GLU A 149 6.62 -5.31 -15.83
CA GLU A 149 7.95 -5.85 -16.14
C GLU A 149 8.76 -6.11 -14.86
N LEU A 150 8.72 -5.17 -13.91
CA LEU A 150 9.41 -5.31 -12.63
C LEU A 150 8.68 -6.26 -11.66
N LYS A 151 7.40 -6.51 -11.85
CA LYS A 151 6.48 -7.17 -10.89
C LYS A 151 6.62 -6.56 -9.48
N ASN A 152 6.67 -5.23 -9.42
CA ASN A 152 6.94 -4.44 -8.22
C ASN A 152 6.52 -2.98 -8.41
N CYS A 153 6.33 -2.26 -7.31
CA CYS A 153 6.18 -0.80 -7.28
C CYS A 153 4.77 -0.26 -7.60
N GLU A 154 3.77 -1.11 -7.71
CA GLU A 154 2.37 -0.71 -7.88
C GLU A 154 1.87 0.15 -6.70
N ASP A 155 2.35 -0.15 -5.50
CA ASP A 155 2.05 0.59 -4.28
C ASP A 155 2.69 2.00 -4.28
N ILE A 156 3.89 2.13 -4.83
CA ILE A 156 4.57 3.42 -5.03
C ILE A 156 3.79 4.26 -6.04
N ALA A 157 3.36 3.67 -7.16
CA ALA A 157 2.55 4.36 -8.16
C ALA A 157 1.23 4.89 -7.58
N MET A 158 0.52 4.06 -6.79
CA MET A 158 -0.71 4.47 -6.11
C MET A 158 -0.45 5.61 -5.11
N GLN A 159 0.65 5.54 -4.34
CA GLN A 159 1.01 6.61 -3.41
C GLN A 159 1.32 7.92 -4.14
N ILE A 160 2.05 7.88 -5.26
CA ILE A 160 2.37 9.06 -6.08
C ILE A 160 1.08 9.66 -6.65
N LEU A 161 0.20 8.83 -7.21
CA LEU A 161 -1.09 9.26 -7.74
C LEU A 161 -1.91 10.01 -6.68
N ILE A 162 -2.08 9.38 -5.50
CA ILE A 162 -2.86 9.99 -4.41
C ILE A 162 -2.21 11.29 -3.93
N ALA A 163 -0.88 11.32 -3.79
CA ALA A 163 -0.15 12.51 -3.37
C ALA A 163 -0.29 13.66 -4.39
N SER A 164 -0.25 13.35 -5.69
CA SER A 164 -0.41 14.35 -6.75
C SER A 164 -1.79 15.01 -6.74
N VAL A 165 -2.83 14.26 -6.39
CA VAL A 165 -4.22 14.74 -6.34
C VAL A 165 -4.52 15.44 -5.01
N SER A 166 -4.18 14.79 -3.88
CA SER A 166 -4.54 15.29 -2.56
C SER A 166 -3.66 16.44 -2.06
N ARG A 167 -2.40 16.48 -2.53
CA ARG A 167 -1.35 17.37 -2.03
C ARG A 167 -1.16 17.28 -0.51
N LYS A 168 -1.41 16.10 0.05
CA LYS A 168 -1.31 15.83 1.48
C LYS A 168 -0.44 14.59 1.73
N PRO A 169 0.28 14.53 2.88
CA PRO A 169 1.05 13.36 3.26
C PRO A 169 0.15 12.18 3.62
N PRO A 170 0.61 10.93 3.45
CA PRO A 170 -0.09 9.76 3.95
C PRO A 170 -0.11 9.72 5.47
N VAL A 171 -0.96 8.88 6.05
CA VAL A 171 -1.11 8.72 7.50
C VAL A 171 -0.70 7.32 7.92
N TYR A 172 0.20 7.23 8.90
CA TYR A 172 0.64 5.98 9.49
C TYR A 172 -0.13 5.67 10.77
N VAL A 173 -0.61 4.43 10.89
CA VAL A 173 -1.28 3.91 12.08
C VAL A 173 -0.44 2.75 12.65
N PRO A 174 0.15 2.91 13.83
CA PRO A 174 1.01 1.88 14.41
C PRO A 174 0.20 0.66 14.88
N VAL A 175 0.78 -0.52 14.67
CA VAL A 175 0.26 -1.79 15.19
C VAL A 175 0.97 -2.12 16.51
N PRO A 176 0.29 -2.66 17.53
CA PRO A 176 0.93 -3.05 18.79
C PRO A 176 2.05 -4.09 18.59
N MET A 177 3.15 -3.90 19.31
CA MET A 177 4.34 -4.77 19.19
C MET A 177 4.06 -6.25 19.48
N TRP A 178 3.27 -6.53 20.51
CA TRP A 178 2.96 -7.91 20.89
C TRP A 178 2.35 -8.70 19.72
N TYR A 179 1.54 -8.03 18.92
CA TYR A 179 0.93 -8.63 17.75
C TYR A 179 1.97 -9.04 16.71
N TYR A 180 2.98 -8.22 16.51
CA TYR A 180 4.06 -8.52 15.61
C TYR A 180 4.87 -9.74 16.03
N TRP A 181 5.18 -9.87 17.32
CA TRP A 181 5.85 -11.06 17.85
C TRP A 181 5.03 -12.32 17.60
N VAL A 182 3.73 -12.26 17.83
CA VAL A 182 2.82 -13.37 17.56
C VAL A 182 2.77 -13.70 16.07
N ALA A 183 2.68 -12.70 15.19
CA ALA A 183 2.68 -12.88 13.75
C ALA A 183 3.98 -13.53 13.25
N LYS A 184 5.12 -13.03 13.72
CA LYS A 184 6.44 -13.59 13.39
C LYS A 184 6.61 -15.02 13.89
N TRP A 185 6.19 -15.31 15.12
CA TRP A 185 6.25 -16.63 15.69
C TRP A 185 5.39 -17.65 14.92
N ARG A 186 4.27 -17.19 14.37
CA ARG A 186 3.39 -18.00 13.53
C ARG A 186 3.81 -18.03 12.05
N GLY A 187 4.96 -17.48 11.69
CA GLY A 187 5.49 -17.51 10.32
C GLY A 187 4.84 -16.54 9.33
N TYR A 188 3.98 -15.63 9.77
CA TYR A 188 3.37 -14.64 8.88
C TYR A 188 4.40 -13.60 8.42
N GLY A 189 4.40 -13.29 7.12
CA GLY A 189 5.30 -12.30 6.51
C GLY A 189 6.77 -12.75 6.40
N VAL A 190 7.05 -14.05 6.47
CA VAL A 190 8.42 -14.60 6.46
C VAL A 190 8.96 -14.78 5.04
N ALA A 191 8.11 -15.00 4.05
CA ALA A 191 8.49 -15.21 2.66
C ALA A 191 7.92 -14.08 1.78
N GLY A 192 8.71 -13.10 1.40
CA GLY A 192 8.26 -12.02 0.55
C GLY A 192 9.30 -11.60 -0.50
N ILE A 193 8.86 -10.99 -1.58
CA ILE A 193 9.68 -10.41 -2.66
C ILE A 193 10.74 -9.44 -2.09
N SER A 194 10.45 -8.82 -0.94
CA SER A 194 11.30 -7.86 -0.24
C SER A 194 12.64 -8.41 0.27
N LYS A 195 12.87 -9.72 0.20
CA LYS A 195 14.14 -10.36 0.62
C LYS A 195 15.16 -10.53 -0.52
N LYS A 196 14.80 -10.19 -1.76
CA LYS A 196 15.73 -10.30 -2.90
C LYS A 196 16.81 -9.22 -2.81
N ASN A 197 18.05 -9.59 -3.09
CA ASN A 197 19.16 -8.64 -3.18
C ASN A 197 18.83 -7.54 -4.21
N GLY A 198 19.13 -6.28 -3.87
CA GLY A 198 18.83 -5.14 -4.75
C GLY A 198 17.37 -4.63 -4.71
N HIS A 199 16.50 -5.25 -3.92
CA HIS A 199 15.08 -4.82 -3.83
C HIS A 199 14.91 -3.34 -3.47
N LEU A 200 15.69 -2.82 -2.54
CA LEU A 200 15.62 -1.41 -2.12
C LEU A 200 16.07 -0.46 -3.24
N ASP A 201 17.11 -0.83 -4.00
CA ASP A 201 17.60 -0.03 -5.13
C ASP A 201 16.56 0.01 -6.27
N VAL A 202 15.91 -1.13 -6.56
CA VAL A 202 14.80 -1.19 -7.53
C VAL A 202 13.69 -0.24 -7.10
N ARG A 203 13.28 -0.28 -5.84
CA ARG A 203 12.22 0.60 -5.33
C ARG A 203 12.62 2.07 -5.31
N GLY A 204 13.89 2.39 -5.06
CA GLY A 204 14.43 3.75 -5.19
C GLY A 204 14.31 4.28 -6.62
N ARG A 205 14.68 3.45 -7.61
CA ARG A 205 14.45 3.77 -9.03
C ARG A 205 12.97 3.94 -9.33
N CYS A 206 12.10 3.05 -8.83
CA CYS A 206 10.65 3.21 -9.01
C CYS A 206 10.13 4.55 -8.51
N VAL A 207 10.56 5.02 -7.32
CA VAL A 207 10.16 6.35 -6.82
C VAL A 207 10.55 7.44 -7.83
N THR A 208 11.77 7.37 -8.37
CA THR A 208 12.28 8.36 -9.33
C THR A 208 11.52 8.33 -10.65
N ASP A 209 11.41 7.15 -11.24
CA ASP A 209 10.88 6.98 -12.58
C ASP A 209 9.35 7.18 -12.61
N LEU A 210 8.63 6.60 -11.65
CA LEU A 210 7.17 6.75 -11.54
C LEU A 210 6.76 8.17 -11.19
N SER A 211 7.55 8.90 -10.37
CA SER A 211 7.30 10.32 -10.13
C SER A 211 7.36 11.14 -11.41
N ARG A 212 8.31 10.84 -12.30
CA ARG A 212 8.44 11.52 -13.60
C ARG A 212 7.31 11.14 -14.58
N MET A 213 6.83 9.90 -14.51
CA MET A 213 5.79 9.40 -15.41
C MET A 213 4.38 9.84 -15.00
N ILE A 214 4.08 9.86 -13.69
CA ILE A 214 2.72 10.05 -13.15
C ILE A 214 2.46 11.50 -12.80
N ALA A 215 3.46 12.22 -12.27
CA ALA A 215 3.30 13.62 -11.94
C ALA A 215 3.14 14.48 -13.19
N ASP A 216 2.20 15.41 -13.15
CA ASP A 216 1.88 16.27 -14.28
C ASP A 216 3.14 17.02 -14.75
N ARG A 217 3.49 16.90 -16.02
CA ARG A 217 4.71 17.45 -16.63
C ARG A 217 4.86 18.96 -16.49
N LYS A 218 3.81 19.68 -16.13
CA LYS A 218 3.84 21.12 -15.88
C LYS A 218 4.58 21.50 -14.60
N ASP A 219 4.69 20.58 -13.64
CA ASP A 219 5.39 20.77 -12.37
C ASP A 219 6.75 20.04 -12.31
N ALA A 220 7.30 19.63 -13.46
CA ALA A 220 8.58 18.91 -13.52
C ALA A 220 9.75 19.66 -12.86
N SER A 221 9.69 21.00 -12.79
CA SER A 221 10.65 21.82 -12.06
C SER A 221 10.58 21.66 -10.53
N LEU A 222 9.44 21.19 -10.00
CA LEU A 222 9.25 20.89 -8.58
C LEU A 222 9.74 19.49 -8.23
N ILE A 223 9.86 18.58 -9.21
CA ILE A 223 10.28 17.19 -9.02
C ILE A 223 11.74 17.07 -8.63
N ASP A 224 12.60 17.98 -9.12
CA ASP A 224 14.03 17.96 -8.81
C ASP A 224 14.37 18.51 -7.39
N GLN A 225 13.45 19.21 -6.74
CA GLN A 225 13.73 19.85 -5.45
C GLN A 225 12.73 19.55 -4.32
N THR A 226 11.51 19.11 -4.63
CA THR A 226 10.52 18.79 -3.61
C THR A 226 9.91 17.42 -3.90
N PRO A 227 10.06 16.43 -3.01
CA PRO A 227 9.41 15.15 -3.22
C PRO A 227 7.89 15.35 -3.26
N LEU A 228 7.23 14.90 -4.33
CA LEU A 228 5.76 14.84 -4.44
C LEU A 228 5.14 13.98 -3.34
N ILE A 229 5.96 13.21 -2.67
CA ILE A 229 5.61 12.41 -1.51
C ILE A 229 6.07 13.17 -0.27
N PHE A 230 5.13 13.76 0.43
CA PHE A 230 5.41 14.55 1.62
C PHE A 230 6.00 13.69 2.73
N THR A 231 7.09 14.16 3.33
CA THR A 231 7.56 13.62 4.60
C THR A 231 6.60 14.08 5.69
N SER A 232 5.98 13.16 6.43
CA SER A 232 5.15 13.53 7.55
C SER A 232 5.84 13.12 8.85
N LEU A 233 6.03 14.11 9.71
CA LEU A 233 6.34 13.91 11.11
C LEU A 233 5.01 13.97 11.86
N ILE A 234 4.32 12.85 11.99
CA ILE A 234 3.15 12.82 12.86
C ILE A 234 3.57 12.19 14.19
N PRO A 235 3.74 12.99 15.24
CA PRO A 235 3.76 12.45 16.57
C PRO A 235 2.36 11.90 16.83
N TRP A 236 2.22 10.60 16.96
CA TRP A 236 1.00 10.03 17.52
C TRP A 236 0.81 10.62 18.92
N ALA A 237 -0.24 11.40 19.12
CA ALA A 237 -0.69 11.75 20.44
C ALA A 237 -1.19 10.47 21.11
N ALA A 238 -0.34 9.87 21.93
CA ALA A 238 -0.73 8.79 22.82
C ALA A 238 -1.73 9.39 23.81
N GLY A 239 -3.03 9.08 23.68
CA GLY A 239 -3.94 9.41 24.74
C GLY A 239 -5.37 9.80 24.41
N GLU A 240 -5.83 9.83 23.19
CA GLU A 240 -7.28 9.93 22.99
C GLU A 240 -7.92 8.56 23.19
N LYS A 241 -8.48 8.37 24.39
CA LYS A 241 -9.46 7.32 24.65
C LYS A 241 -10.64 7.56 23.71
N LEU A 242 -10.86 6.63 22.78
CA LEU A 242 -12.13 6.54 22.07
C LEU A 242 -13.23 6.35 23.13
N ARG A 243 -14.05 7.36 23.33
CA ARG A 243 -15.32 7.25 24.03
C ARG A 243 -16.34 6.62 23.10
#